data_6ab067b67de20e9ec6aee562db30f04d
#
_entry.id   6ab067b67de20e9ec6aee562db30f04d
#
_cell.length_a   1.000
_cell.length_b   1.000
_cell.length_c   1.000
_cell.angle_alpha   90.00
_cell.angle_beta   90.00
_cell.angle_gamma   90.00
#
_symmetry.space_group_name_H-M   'P 1'
#
loop_
_entity.id
_entity.type
_entity.pdbx_description
1 polymer ?
#
loop_
_entity_poly.entity_id
_entity_poly.type
_entity_poly.pdbx_seq_one_letter_code
_entity_poly.pdbx_strand_id
1 'polypeptide(L)'
;MITQTRIMDWYQHYDGNVCVSFSGGKDSTVLLHIARQIYPSIPAVFSNTGLEYPEIQKFVKSFDNVDIVTPSMNFGQVISTYGYPIIGKEVAEAIYYARRISRSERERERADAPPQTDERFSKEDGEKPG
;
A
#
# COMPACT_ATOMS: atom_id res chain seq x y z
N MET A 1 -19.46 -22.28 0.85
CA MET A 1 -20.59 -21.36 1.10
C MET A 1 -20.16 -19.97 1.58
N ILE A 2 -19.50 -19.80 2.73
CA ILE A 2 -19.11 -18.46 3.25
C ILE A 2 -18.23 -17.66 2.25
N THR A 3 -17.27 -18.31 1.61
CA THR A 3 -16.39 -17.68 0.61
C THR A 3 -17.16 -17.18 -0.61
N GLN A 4 -18.09 -17.98 -1.12
CA GLN A 4 -18.90 -17.60 -2.29
C GLN A 4 -19.79 -16.40 -1.99
N THR A 5 -20.43 -16.37 -0.82
CA THR A 5 -21.26 -15.24 -0.37
C THR A 5 -20.43 -13.97 -0.30
N ARG A 6 -19.23 -14.03 0.30
CA ARG A 6 -18.32 -12.88 0.37
C ARG A 6 -17.87 -12.37 -1.01
N ILE A 7 -17.61 -13.27 -1.95
CA ILE A 7 -17.25 -12.88 -3.33
C ILE A 7 -18.43 -12.16 -3.98
N MET A 8 -19.66 -12.67 -3.83
CA MET A 8 -20.85 -12.05 -4.39
C MET A 8 -21.14 -10.68 -3.76
N ASP A 9 -21.07 -10.57 -2.44
CA ASP A 9 -21.26 -9.29 -1.72
C ASP A 9 -20.23 -8.24 -2.19
N TRP A 10 -18.97 -8.65 -2.33
CA TRP A 10 -17.89 -7.78 -2.78
C TRP A 10 -18.07 -7.35 -4.24
N TYR A 11 -18.47 -8.28 -5.10
CA TYR A 11 -18.74 -8.00 -6.52
C TYR A 11 -19.90 -7.02 -6.69
N GLN A 12 -20.99 -7.19 -5.93
CA GLN A 12 -22.14 -6.30 -5.96
C GLN A 12 -21.81 -4.93 -5.37
N HIS A 13 -21.05 -4.89 -4.26
CA HIS A 13 -20.68 -3.64 -3.61
C HIS A 13 -19.88 -2.70 -4.53
N TYR A 14 -19.06 -3.25 -5.41
CA TYR A 14 -18.23 -2.48 -6.35
C TYR A 14 -18.75 -2.50 -7.80
N ASP A 15 -20.02 -2.82 -8.02
CA ASP A 15 -20.65 -2.86 -9.35
C ASP A 15 -19.84 -3.66 -10.38
N GLY A 16 -19.26 -4.79 -9.96
CA GLY A 16 -18.44 -5.65 -10.81
C GLY A 16 -17.01 -5.15 -11.06
N ASN A 17 -16.61 -4.00 -10.55
CA ASN A 17 -15.24 -3.45 -10.70
C ASN A 17 -14.29 -4.11 -9.70
N VAL A 18 -14.13 -5.42 -9.82
CA VAL A 18 -13.27 -6.25 -8.95
C VAL A 18 -12.38 -7.16 -9.76
N CYS A 19 -11.21 -7.44 -9.25
CA CYS A 19 -10.28 -8.43 -9.79
C CYS A 19 -9.77 -9.35 -8.69
N VAL A 20 -9.25 -10.52 -9.08
CA VAL A 20 -8.63 -11.46 -8.15
C VAL A 20 -7.12 -11.23 -8.16
N SER A 21 -6.53 -10.93 -7.01
CA SER A 21 -5.07 -10.95 -6.86
C SER A 21 -4.58 -12.40 -6.94
N PHE A 22 -3.86 -12.72 -8.02
CA PHE A 22 -3.43 -14.07 -8.36
C PHE A 22 -1.91 -14.18 -8.25
N SER A 23 -1.42 -14.88 -7.25
CA SER A 23 0.02 -15.08 -7.04
C SER A 23 0.57 -16.38 -7.66
N GLY A 24 -0.27 -17.22 -8.25
CA GLY A 24 0.10 -18.54 -8.71
C GLY A 24 0.27 -19.59 -7.59
N GLY A 25 0.08 -19.18 -6.33
CA GLY A 25 0.06 -20.09 -5.19
C GLY A 25 -1.27 -20.85 -5.06
N LYS A 26 -1.28 -21.91 -4.24
CA LYS A 26 -2.45 -22.78 -4.08
C LYS A 26 -3.72 -22.04 -3.66
N ASP A 27 -3.62 -21.14 -2.71
CA ASP A 27 -4.76 -20.44 -2.12
C ASP A 27 -5.38 -19.44 -3.11
N SER A 28 -4.54 -18.67 -3.81
CA SER A 28 -4.99 -17.74 -4.84
C SER A 28 -5.56 -18.45 -6.06
N THR A 29 -5.05 -19.65 -6.38
CA THR A 29 -5.59 -20.50 -7.47
C THR A 29 -6.98 -21.01 -7.13
N VAL A 30 -7.19 -21.49 -5.91
CA VAL A 30 -8.51 -21.92 -5.43
C VAL A 30 -9.48 -20.75 -5.40
N LEU A 31 -9.04 -19.59 -4.90
CA LEU A 31 -9.87 -18.39 -4.89
C LEU A 31 -10.30 -17.97 -6.29
N LEU A 32 -9.37 -17.94 -7.25
CA LEU A 32 -9.65 -17.62 -8.65
C LEU A 32 -10.62 -18.61 -9.26
N HIS A 33 -10.45 -19.92 -9.00
CA HIS A 33 -11.36 -20.96 -9.47
C HIS A 33 -12.78 -20.75 -8.93
N ILE A 34 -12.95 -20.52 -7.63
CA ILE A 34 -14.25 -20.28 -7.02
C ILE A 34 -14.88 -18.99 -7.57
N ALA A 35 -14.11 -17.92 -7.70
CA ALA A 35 -14.60 -16.66 -8.23
C ALA A 35 -15.11 -16.81 -9.68
N ARG A 36 -14.38 -17.55 -10.52
CA ARG A 36 -14.77 -17.81 -11.92
C ARG A 36 -15.92 -18.80 -12.09
N GLN A 37 -16.20 -19.63 -11.10
CA GLN A 37 -17.43 -20.43 -11.09
C GLN A 37 -18.69 -19.55 -10.96
N ILE A 38 -18.56 -18.41 -10.26
CA ILE A 38 -19.67 -17.47 -10.02
C ILE A 38 -19.70 -16.42 -11.13
N TYR A 39 -18.54 -15.85 -11.44
CA TYR A 39 -18.33 -14.79 -12.44
C TYR A 39 -17.23 -15.21 -13.43
N PRO A 40 -17.56 -15.92 -14.51
CA PRO A 40 -16.58 -16.48 -15.44
C PRO A 40 -15.63 -15.46 -16.07
N SER A 41 -16.09 -14.21 -16.22
CA SER A 41 -15.32 -13.12 -16.82
C SER A 41 -14.49 -12.31 -15.82
N ILE A 42 -14.48 -12.67 -14.51
CA ILE A 42 -13.72 -11.90 -13.52
C ILE A 42 -12.22 -11.89 -13.87
N PRO A 43 -11.59 -10.72 -14.01
CA PRO A 43 -10.17 -10.62 -14.29
C PRO A 43 -9.32 -11.02 -13.09
N ALA A 44 -8.12 -11.48 -13.36
CA ALA A 44 -7.10 -11.70 -12.35
C ALA A 44 -5.88 -10.81 -12.63
N VAL A 45 -5.17 -10.41 -11.59
CA VAL A 45 -3.96 -9.61 -11.70
C VAL A 45 -2.81 -10.35 -11.03
N PHE A 46 -1.73 -10.55 -11.77
CA PHE A 46 -0.48 -11.12 -11.28
C PHE A 46 0.60 -10.05 -11.26
N SER A 47 1.19 -9.82 -10.10
CA SER A 47 2.34 -8.93 -9.95
C SER A 47 3.64 -9.70 -10.16
N ASN A 48 4.29 -9.48 -11.30
CA ASN A 48 5.57 -10.10 -11.62
C ASN A 48 6.71 -9.19 -11.15
N THR A 49 7.27 -9.48 -9.98
CA THR A 49 8.41 -8.73 -9.41
C THR A 49 9.75 -9.13 -10.02
N GLY A 50 9.77 -10.22 -10.79
CA GLY A 50 10.99 -10.82 -11.33
C GLY A 50 11.72 -11.75 -10.37
N LEU A 51 11.16 -11.99 -9.18
CA LEU A 51 11.70 -12.89 -8.17
C LEU A 51 10.94 -14.23 -8.10
N GLU A 52 9.86 -14.34 -8.81
CA GLU A 52 9.05 -15.55 -8.86
C GLU A 52 9.75 -16.66 -9.63
N TYR A 53 9.57 -17.90 -9.17
CA TYR A 53 10.08 -19.07 -9.88
C TYR A 53 9.52 -19.14 -11.31
N PRO A 54 10.33 -19.54 -12.29
CA PRO A 54 9.91 -19.64 -13.69
C PRO A 54 8.67 -20.54 -13.90
N GLU A 55 8.52 -21.56 -13.06
CA GLU A 55 7.36 -22.46 -13.07
C GLU A 55 6.05 -21.73 -12.71
N ILE A 56 6.10 -20.82 -11.73
CA ILE A 56 4.96 -19.98 -11.33
C ILE A 56 4.57 -19.06 -12.47
N GLN A 57 5.55 -18.42 -13.11
CA GLN A 57 5.27 -17.54 -14.25
C GLN A 57 4.64 -18.31 -15.42
N LYS A 58 5.12 -19.54 -15.72
CA LYS A 58 4.52 -20.42 -16.73
C LYS A 58 3.10 -20.83 -16.35
N PHE A 59 2.90 -21.18 -15.09
CA PHE A 59 1.59 -21.56 -14.55
C PHE A 59 0.59 -20.41 -14.66
N VAL A 60 0.96 -19.22 -14.25
CA VAL A 60 0.10 -18.03 -14.36
C VAL A 60 -0.28 -17.72 -15.79
N LYS A 61 0.67 -17.84 -16.74
CA LYS A 61 0.43 -17.63 -18.18
C LYS A 61 -0.47 -18.68 -18.82
N SER A 62 -0.71 -19.81 -18.16
CA SER A 62 -1.65 -20.84 -18.64
C SER A 62 -3.12 -20.51 -18.35
N PHE A 63 -3.38 -19.45 -17.58
CA PHE A 63 -4.73 -18.99 -17.29
C PHE A 63 -5.13 -17.86 -18.23
N ASP A 64 -6.35 -17.91 -18.72
CA ASP A 64 -6.94 -16.83 -19.50
C ASP A 64 -7.32 -15.64 -18.60
N ASN A 65 -7.43 -14.44 -19.20
CA ASN A 65 -7.89 -13.23 -18.53
C ASN A 65 -7.10 -12.93 -17.24
N VAL A 66 -5.76 -12.97 -17.36
CA VAL A 66 -4.83 -12.59 -16.29
C VAL A 66 -3.95 -11.45 -16.78
N ASP A 67 -4.08 -10.30 -16.14
CA ASP A 67 -3.23 -9.15 -16.38
C ASP A 67 -1.91 -9.30 -15.61
N ILE A 68 -0.80 -9.26 -16.33
CA ILE A 68 0.54 -9.34 -15.74
C ILE A 68 1.10 -7.94 -15.57
N VAL A 69 1.22 -7.50 -14.33
CA VAL A 69 1.77 -6.18 -13.98
C VAL A 69 3.22 -6.35 -13.54
N THR A 70 4.10 -5.55 -14.13
CA THR A 70 5.52 -5.49 -13.75
C THR A 70 5.84 -4.13 -13.12
N PRO A 71 6.67 -4.09 -12.06
CA PRO A 71 7.08 -2.83 -11.47
C PRO A 71 7.96 -2.03 -12.44
N SER A 72 7.95 -0.71 -12.31
CA SER A 72 8.78 0.21 -13.11
C SER A 72 10.28 0.02 -12.86
N MET A 73 10.64 -0.47 -11.67
CA MET A 73 12.01 -0.82 -11.29
C MET A 73 12.09 -2.30 -10.96
N ASN A 74 13.04 -2.99 -11.53
CA ASN A 74 13.32 -4.38 -11.15
C ASN A 74 14.03 -4.45 -9.79
N PHE A 75 14.07 -5.64 -9.19
CA PHE A 75 14.66 -5.84 -7.87
C PHE A 75 16.12 -5.40 -7.79
N GLY A 76 16.93 -5.69 -8.82
CA GLY A 76 18.32 -5.27 -8.89
C GLY A 76 18.47 -3.74 -8.87
N GLN A 77 17.63 -3.03 -9.61
CA GLN A 77 17.59 -1.56 -9.62
C GLN A 77 17.17 -0.98 -8.26
N VAL A 78 16.18 -1.60 -7.61
CA VAL A 78 15.78 -1.20 -6.26
C VAL A 78 16.94 -1.34 -5.28
N ILE A 79 17.63 -2.46 -5.28
CA ILE A 79 18.80 -2.70 -4.42
C ILE A 79 19.94 -1.71 -4.73
N SER A 80 20.20 -1.45 -6.00
CA SER A 80 21.26 -0.50 -6.41
C SER A 80 20.93 0.94 -5.99
N THR A 81 19.65 1.31 -5.98
CA THR A 81 19.22 2.67 -5.67
C THR A 81 19.04 2.90 -4.17
N TYR A 82 18.43 1.94 -3.47
CA TYR A 82 18.01 2.09 -2.07
C TYR A 82 18.82 1.23 -1.09
N GLY A 83 19.65 0.33 -1.59
CA GLY A 83 20.38 -0.62 -0.77
C GLY A 83 19.57 -1.84 -0.35
N TYR A 84 20.24 -2.79 0.31
CA TYR A 84 19.56 -3.95 0.90
C TYR A 84 18.80 -3.56 2.15
N PRO A 85 17.61 -4.15 2.40
CA PRO A 85 16.93 -3.97 3.67
C PRO A 85 17.75 -4.63 4.79
N ILE A 86 18.40 -3.79 5.62
CA ILE A 86 19.25 -4.23 6.73
C ILE A 86 18.39 -4.65 7.93
N ILE A 87 17.14 -4.17 7.97
CA ILE A 87 16.24 -4.34 9.11
C ILE A 87 15.12 -5.29 8.72
N GLY A 88 14.88 -6.31 9.54
CA GLY A 88 13.75 -7.22 9.35
C GLY A 88 12.40 -6.48 9.38
N LYS A 89 11.38 -7.08 8.75
CA LYS A 89 10.04 -6.49 8.64
C LYS A 89 9.47 -6.06 9.98
N GLU A 90 9.59 -6.89 11.01
CA GLU A 90 9.07 -6.62 12.36
C GLU A 90 9.71 -5.38 12.99
N VAL A 91 11.03 -5.23 12.83
CA VAL A 91 11.78 -4.07 13.34
C VAL A 91 11.41 -2.81 12.55
N ALA A 92 11.28 -2.92 11.22
CA ALA A 92 10.83 -1.82 10.37
C ALA A 92 9.42 -1.34 10.73
N GLU A 93 8.50 -2.26 10.98
CA GLU A 93 7.14 -1.95 11.45
C GLU A 93 7.16 -1.28 12.83
N ALA A 94 7.94 -1.79 13.77
CA ALA A 94 8.07 -1.20 15.10
C ALA A 94 8.59 0.25 15.03
N ILE A 95 9.60 0.52 14.22
CA ILE A 95 10.14 1.86 13.99
C ILE A 95 9.09 2.77 13.32
N TYR A 96 8.35 2.25 12.34
CA TYR A 96 7.28 3.00 11.67
C TYR A 96 6.19 3.43 12.65
N TYR A 97 5.70 2.50 13.49
CA TYR A 97 4.68 2.82 14.49
C TYR A 97 5.18 3.79 15.56
N ALA A 98 6.41 3.59 16.06
CA ALA A 98 7.00 4.52 17.03
C ALA A 98 7.12 5.95 16.48
N ARG A 99 7.55 6.11 15.22
CA ARG A 99 7.62 7.42 14.55
C ARG A 99 6.25 8.05 14.34
N ARG A 100 5.24 7.24 14.03
CA ARG A 100 3.87 7.71 13.82
C ARG A 100 3.24 8.22 15.12
N ILE A 101 3.44 7.50 16.22
CA ILE A 101 2.99 7.94 17.56
C ILE A 101 3.67 9.25 17.94
N SER A 102 4.98 9.30 17.88
CA SER A 102 5.75 10.51 18.19
C SER A 102 5.37 11.72 17.33
N ARG A 103 5.00 11.51 16.07
CA ARG A 103 4.50 12.59 15.19
C ARG A 103 3.12 13.08 15.64
N SER A 104 2.19 12.19 15.97
CA SER A 104 0.86 12.57 16.44
C SER A 104 0.91 13.29 17.79
N GLU A 105 1.83 12.91 18.67
CA GLU A 105 2.07 13.61 19.94
C GLU A 105 2.58 15.04 19.72
N ARG A 106 3.57 15.22 18.85
CA ARG A 106 4.08 16.55 18.48
C ARG A 106 3.04 17.44 17.80
N GLU A 107 2.14 16.85 16.99
CA GLU A 107 1.05 17.59 16.35
C GLU A 107 0.01 18.04 17.40
N ARG A 108 -0.28 17.21 18.42
CA ARG A 108 -1.14 17.59 19.56
C ARG A 108 -0.51 18.67 20.41
N GLU A 109 0.76 18.54 20.79
CA GLU A 109 1.49 19.55 21.54
C GLU A 109 1.52 20.92 20.82
N ARG A 110 1.65 20.92 19.48
CA ARG A 110 1.58 22.14 18.67
C ARG A 110 0.18 22.74 18.63
N ALA A 111 -0.87 21.90 18.61
CA ALA A 111 -2.26 22.36 18.61
C ALA A 111 -2.67 22.94 19.97
N ASP A 112 -2.11 22.41 21.05
CA ASP A 112 -2.36 22.86 22.44
C ASP A 112 -1.43 24.02 22.88
N ALA A 113 -0.42 24.36 22.06
CA ALA A 113 0.47 25.47 22.37
C ALA A 113 -0.27 26.81 22.25
N PRO A 114 -0.15 27.70 23.25
CA PRO A 114 -0.75 29.03 23.18
C PRO A 114 -0.18 29.79 21.96
N PRO A 115 -1.00 30.66 21.31
CA PRO A 115 -0.53 31.44 20.18
C PRO A 115 0.71 32.25 20.61
N GLN A 116 1.79 32.09 19.86
CA GLN A 116 2.99 32.89 20.07
C GLN A 116 2.63 34.35 19.77
N THR A 117 2.49 35.17 20.80
CA THR A 117 2.41 36.62 20.66
C THR A 117 3.77 37.10 20.16
N ASP A 118 3.79 37.61 18.96
CA ASP A 118 4.96 38.18 18.33
C ASP A 118 5.27 39.51 19.03
N GLU A 119 6.04 39.46 20.10
CA GLU A 119 6.50 40.67 20.88
C GLU A 119 7.44 41.53 20.04
N ARG A 120 7.69 41.23 18.78
CA ARG A 120 8.58 41.98 17.91
C ARG A 120 7.96 43.27 17.35
N PHE A 121 6.65 43.46 17.46
CA PHE A 121 5.92 44.58 16.85
C PHE A 121 5.55 45.70 17.87
N SER A 122 6.00 45.66 19.11
CA SER A 122 5.61 46.64 20.14
C SER A 122 6.73 47.62 20.52
N LYS A 123 7.80 47.76 19.76
CA LYS A 123 8.89 48.69 20.05
C LYS A 123 9.32 49.50 18.83
N GLU A 124 8.41 50.22 18.19
CA GLU A 124 8.78 51.33 17.32
C GLU A 124 7.58 52.24 17.09
N ASP A 125 7.14 52.95 18.13
CA ASP A 125 6.40 54.20 18.02
C ASP A 125 6.54 54.97 19.35
N GLY A 126 7.66 55.63 19.48
CA GLY A 126 7.91 56.45 20.66
C GLY A 126 9.13 57.34 20.49
N GLU A 127 8.83 58.61 20.25
CA GLU A 127 9.71 59.79 20.43
C GLU A 127 10.60 60.24 19.28
N LYS A 128 10.07 61.19 18.54
CA LYS A 128 10.88 62.29 17.99
C LYS A 128 10.87 63.46 18.99
N PRO A 129 12.03 63.94 19.44
CA PRO A 129 12.12 65.23 20.12
C PRO A 129 12.08 66.36 19.09
N GLY A 130 11.43 67.47 19.48
CA GLY A 130 11.28 68.71 18.74
C GLY A 130 12.56 69.52 18.63
#